data_b6b1e3ac8106fe9df6ea4060a7574af8
#
_entry.id   b6b1e3ac8106fe9df6ea4060a7574af8
#
_cell.length_a   1.000
_cell.length_b   1.000
_cell.length_c   1.000
_cell.angle_alpha   90.00
_cell.angle_beta   90.00
_cell.angle_gamma   90.00
#
_symmetry.space_group_name_H-M   'P 1'
#
loop_
_entity.id
_entity.type
_entity.pdbx_description
1 polymer ?
#
loop_
_entity_poly.entity_id
_entity_poly.type
_entity_poly.pdbx_seq_one_letter_code
_entity_poly.pdbx_strand_id
1 'polypeptide(L)'
;MIIEPRQDGLSIIKDSIGVMTNSPDYQWHETNLRNYLSFTPNQKESIELLGKTLKPFSQGSGTFGFPGDFTPPSRFVRTAYLKNYAEKPSNELAAITLCHHILESVSIPKGIVITEHGASDFTCYSAYMCSETLSYYFSTYGNQRIRKISLSESLKNEKEFKNFPIVNEEDILELN
;
A
#
# COMPACT_ATOMS: atom_id res chain seq x y z
N MET A 1 5.63 -7.29 13.89
CA MET A 1 6.49 -8.48 13.98
C MET A 1 6.40 -9.21 12.65
N ILE A 2 7.55 -9.55 12.08
CA ILE A 2 7.67 -10.30 10.83
C ILE A 2 8.29 -11.66 11.17
N ILE A 3 7.76 -12.72 10.59
CA ILE A 3 8.25 -14.09 10.74
C ILE A 3 8.65 -14.56 9.35
N GLU A 4 9.94 -14.80 9.15
CA GLU A 4 10.49 -15.26 7.87
C GLU A 4 11.05 -16.68 8.02
N PRO A 5 10.61 -17.65 7.19
CA PRO A 5 11.26 -18.93 7.11
C PRO A 5 12.65 -18.79 6.46
N ARG A 6 13.66 -19.39 7.09
CA ARG A 6 15.04 -19.44 6.59
C ARG A 6 15.53 -20.87 6.58
N GLN A 7 16.67 -21.14 5.93
CA GLN A 7 17.25 -22.48 5.86
C GLN A 7 17.59 -23.06 7.23
N ASP A 8 17.94 -22.20 8.18
CA ASP A 8 18.34 -22.54 9.56
C ASP A 8 17.19 -22.41 10.58
N GLY A 9 15.96 -22.14 10.15
CA GLY A 9 14.79 -22.03 11.01
C GLY A 9 13.92 -20.81 10.72
N LEU A 10 13.32 -20.24 11.79
CA LEU A 10 12.47 -19.05 11.69
C LEU A 10 13.22 -17.81 12.19
N SER A 11 13.27 -16.78 11.38
CA SER A 11 13.72 -15.45 11.79
C SER A 11 12.52 -14.63 12.27
N ILE A 12 12.60 -14.09 13.48
CA ILE A 12 11.59 -13.21 14.07
C ILE A 12 12.15 -11.80 14.13
N ILE A 13 11.56 -10.87 13.38
CA ILE A 13 12.05 -9.51 13.22
C ILE A 13 11.01 -8.52 13.71
N LYS A 14 11.44 -7.47 14.40
CA LYS A 14 10.57 -6.34 14.73
C LYS A 14 10.35 -5.50 13.47
N ASP A 15 9.10 -5.39 13.05
CA ASP A 15 8.73 -4.48 11.96
C ASP A 15 8.71 -3.05 12.48
N SER A 16 9.81 -2.33 12.29
CA SER A 16 9.98 -0.93 12.72
C SER A 16 9.34 0.06 11.75
N ILE A 17 9.16 -0.34 10.48
CA ILE A 17 8.61 0.50 9.41
C ILE A 17 7.10 0.28 9.30
N GLY A 18 6.63 -0.93 9.60
CA GLY A 18 5.23 -1.33 9.48
C GLY A 18 4.78 -1.42 8.02
N VAL A 19 5.67 -1.89 7.15
CA VAL A 19 5.43 -2.17 5.74
C VAL A 19 6.11 -3.48 5.39
N MET A 20 5.45 -4.30 4.60
CA MET A 20 5.99 -5.56 4.10
C MET A 20 5.61 -5.75 2.64
N THR A 21 6.52 -6.35 1.87
CA THR A 21 6.31 -6.79 0.49
C THR A 21 6.88 -8.19 0.29
N ASN A 22 6.83 -8.71 -0.95
CA ASN A 22 7.17 -10.11 -1.24
C ASN A 22 8.67 -10.42 -1.05
N SER A 23 9.52 -9.83 -1.88
CA SER A 23 10.94 -10.18 -2.02
C SER A 23 11.76 -8.92 -2.33
N PRO A 24 13.01 -8.86 -1.91
CA PRO A 24 13.77 -9.73 -1.02
C PRO A 24 13.24 -9.79 0.42
N ASP A 25 14.07 -10.17 1.40
CA ASP A 25 13.68 -10.18 2.81
C ASP A 25 13.50 -8.77 3.40
N TYR A 26 12.88 -8.69 4.57
CA TYR A 26 12.58 -7.41 5.22
C TYR A 26 13.84 -6.59 5.53
N GLN A 27 14.90 -7.20 5.99
CA GLN A 27 16.14 -6.49 6.34
C GLN A 27 16.80 -5.86 5.11
N TRP A 28 16.69 -6.52 3.97
CA TRP A 28 17.12 -5.95 2.70
C TRP A 28 16.29 -4.70 2.35
N HIS A 29 14.96 -4.78 2.47
CA HIS A 29 14.08 -3.62 2.22
C HIS A 29 14.40 -2.44 3.14
N GLU A 30 14.58 -2.70 4.43
CA GLU A 30 14.97 -1.68 5.41
C GLU A 30 16.32 -1.03 5.04
N THR A 31 17.29 -1.84 4.62
CA THR A 31 18.59 -1.34 4.15
C THR A 31 18.46 -0.52 2.87
N ASN A 32 17.64 -0.97 1.92
CA ASN A 32 17.42 -0.30 0.64
C ASN A 32 16.81 1.10 0.79
N LEU A 33 16.04 1.37 1.85
CA LEU A 33 15.51 2.72 2.11
C LEU A 33 16.59 3.79 2.21
N ARG A 34 17.84 3.42 2.53
CA ARG A 34 18.99 4.36 2.57
C ARG A 34 19.29 5.02 1.22
N ASN A 35 18.89 4.40 0.12
CA ASN A 35 19.03 4.96 -1.22
C ASN A 35 18.03 6.10 -1.49
N TYR A 36 17.01 6.27 -0.63
CA TYR A 36 15.86 7.15 -0.85
C TYR A 36 15.75 8.27 0.21
N LEU A 37 16.83 8.58 0.92
CA LEU A 37 16.86 9.60 1.97
C LEU A 37 16.60 11.03 1.47
N SER A 38 16.75 11.26 0.17
CA SER A 38 16.49 12.57 -0.44
C SER A 38 15.01 12.86 -0.69
N PHE A 39 14.14 11.86 -0.55
CA PHE A 39 12.71 12.05 -0.76
C PHE A 39 12.07 12.83 0.39
N THR A 40 11.28 13.80 0.00
CA THR A 40 10.58 14.70 0.93
C THR A 40 9.27 15.17 0.29
N PRO A 41 8.20 15.43 1.07
CA PRO A 41 7.00 16.07 0.55
C PRO A 41 7.22 17.55 0.16
N ASN A 42 8.32 18.13 0.67
CA ASN A 42 8.62 19.53 0.45
C ASN A 42 9.14 19.80 -0.97
N GLN A 43 8.75 20.94 -1.50
CA GLN A 43 9.30 21.46 -2.76
C GLN A 43 10.79 21.71 -2.62
N LYS A 44 11.58 21.33 -3.63
CA LYS A 44 13.01 21.68 -3.70
C LYS A 44 13.18 23.15 -3.98
N GLU A 45 14.22 23.75 -3.42
CA GLU A 45 14.62 25.11 -3.71
C GLU A 45 15.31 25.22 -5.08
N SER A 46 15.35 26.43 -5.61
CA SER A 46 16.16 26.73 -6.79
C SER A 46 17.64 26.63 -6.46
N ILE A 47 18.45 26.18 -7.41
CA ILE A 47 19.90 26.10 -7.26
C ILE A 47 20.60 26.94 -8.32
N GLU A 48 21.78 27.46 -7.99
CA GLU A 48 22.68 28.07 -8.97
C GLU A 48 23.62 26.97 -9.50
N LEU A 49 23.62 26.79 -10.81
CA LEU A 49 24.49 25.83 -11.48
C LEU A 49 25.08 26.46 -12.76
N LEU A 50 26.40 26.54 -12.85
CA LEU A 50 27.13 27.08 -14.02
C LEU A 50 26.62 28.47 -14.47
N GLY A 51 26.32 29.34 -13.49
CA GLY A 51 25.82 30.69 -13.73
C GLY A 51 24.36 30.77 -14.19
N LYS A 52 23.59 29.71 -13.99
CA LYS A 52 22.14 29.67 -14.28
C LYS A 52 21.36 29.28 -13.03
N THR A 53 20.31 30.02 -12.77
CA THR A 53 19.32 29.64 -11.73
C THR A 53 18.40 28.56 -12.29
N LEU A 54 18.46 27.35 -11.71
CA LEU A 54 17.60 26.25 -12.08
C LEU A 54 16.47 26.15 -11.05
N LYS A 55 15.25 26.32 -11.51
CA LYS A 55 14.03 26.25 -10.70
C LYS A 55 13.33 24.91 -10.94
N PRO A 56 12.69 24.30 -9.92
CA PRO A 56 11.80 23.16 -10.14
C PRO A 56 10.69 23.51 -11.13
N PHE A 57 10.30 22.55 -11.98
CA PHE A 57 9.25 22.78 -12.99
C PHE A 57 7.87 23.05 -12.37
N SER A 58 7.53 22.38 -11.26
CA SER A 58 6.23 22.48 -10.62
C SER A 58 6.32 21.96 -9.18
N GLN A 59 5.15 21.77 -8.54
CA GLN A 59 5.05 21.15 -7.22
C GLN A 59 5.46 19.67 -7.27
N GLY A 60 5.87 19.10 -6.12
CA GLY A 60 6.24 17.70 -6.00
C GLY A 60 7.69 17.38 -6.35
N SER A 61 8.56 18.38 -6.56
CA SER A 61 9.96 18.15 -6.91
C SER A 61 10.76 17.38 -5.84
N GLY A 62 10.31 17.37 -4.60
CA GLY A 62 10.91 16.54 -3.53
C GLY A 62 10.74 15.04 -3.74
N THR A 63 9.80 14.61 -4.59
CA THR A 63 9.56 13.21 -4.93
C THR A 63 10.09 12.80 -6.31
N PHE A 64 10.86 13.67 -6.96
CA PHE A 64 11.44 13.35 -8.26
C PHE A 64 12.34 12.12 -8.19
N GLY A 65 12.10 11.16 -9.09
CA GLY A 65 12.78 9.86 -9.07
C GLY A 65 12.15 8.83 -8.12
N PHE A 66 10.99 9.14 -7.54
CA PHE A 66 10.24 8.21 -6.71
C PHE A 66 9.90 6.94 -7.51
N PRO A 67 10.20 5.71 -7.00
CA PRO A 67 10.07 4.51 -7.80
C PRO A 67 8.61 4.25 -8.18
N GLY A 68 8.33 4.15 -9.48
CA GLY A 68 6.99 3.97 -10.04
C GLY A 68 6.70 2.56 -10.56
N ASP A 69 7.70 1.68 -10.63
CA ASP A 69 7.53 0.31 -11.12
C ASP A 69 6.80 -0.59 -10.10
N PHE A 70 6.43 -1.79 -10.54
CA PHE A 70 5.63 -2.75 -9.75
C PHE A 70 6.46 -3.78 -9.00
N THR A 71 7.79 -3.68 -9.00
CA THR A 71 8.63 -4.60 -8.23
C THR A 71 8.40 -4.47 -6.72
N PRO A 72 8.61 -5.55 -5.96
CA PRO A 72 8.47 -5.49 -4.50
C PRO A 72 9.31 -4.39 -3.84
N PRO A 73 10.59 -4.15 -4.21
CA PRO A 73 11.38 -3.04 -3.68
C PRO A 73 10.74 -1.67 -3.89
N SER A 74 10.25 -1.40 -5.08
CA SER A 74 9.62 -0.12 -5.41
C SER A 74 8.29 0.08 -4.68
N ARG A 75 7.49 -0.97 -4.57
CA ARG A 75 6.23 -0.94 -3.79
C ARG A 75 6.51 -0.69 -2.30
N PHE A 76 7.56 -1.33 -1.74
CA PHE A 76 7.98 -1.10 -0.36
C PHE A 76 8.32 0.37 -0.12
N VAL A 77 9.21 0.94 -0.95
CA VAL A 77 9.64 2.35 -0.83
C VAL A 77 8.44 3.30 -0.92
N ARG A 78 7.54 3.10 -1.90
CA ARG A 78 6.34 3.93 -2.04
C ARG A 78 5.45 3.86 -0.80
N THR A 79 5.14 2.64 -0.33
CA THR A 79 4.27 2.45 0.83
C THR A 79 4.89 3.05 2.09
N ALA A 80 6.19 2.83 2.33
CA ALA A 80 6.90 3.38 3.48
C ALA A 80 6.90 4.91 3.48
N TYR A 81 7.18 5.53 2.33
CA TYR A 81 7.16 6.97 2.17
C TYR A 81 5.76 7.55 2.41
N LEU A 82 4.75 7.01 1.72
CA LEU A 82 3.38 7.50 1.83
C LEU A 82 2.85 7.36 3.26
N LYS A 83 3.10 6.22 3.90
CA LYS A 83 2.75 5.99 5.30
C LYS A 83 3.41 7.00 6.25
N ASN A 84 4.68 7.35 6.00
CA ASN A 84 5.43 8.24 6.86
C ASN A 84 4.97 9.69 6.77
N TYR A 85 4.63 10.16 5.57
CA TYR A 85 4.36 11.57 5.31
C TYR A 85 2.89 11.93 5.14
N ALA A 86 2.01 10.95 4.97
CA ALA A 86 0.58 11.22 4.91
C ALA A 86 0.06 11.83 6.22
N GLU A 87 -0.90 12.72 6.08
CA GLU A 87 -1.57 13.33 7.23
C GLU A 87 -2.26 12.26 8.08
N LYS A 88 -2.10 12.38 9.41
CA LYS A 88 -2.70 11.41 10.34
C LYS A 88 -4.22 11.49 10.29
N PRO A 89 -4.91 10.36 10.08
CA PRO A 89 -6.36 10.34 10.01
C PRO A 89 -6.99 10.64 11.39
N SER A 90 -8.10 11.37 11.40
CA SER A 90 -8.79 11.77 12.62
C SER A 90 -9.78 10.73 13.15
N ASN A 91 -10.17 9.76 12.35
CA ASN A 91 -11.13 8.70 12.71
C ASN A 91 -10.96 7.47 11.82
N GLU A 92 -11.73 6.40 12.11
CA GLU A 92 -11.67 5.13 11.39
C GLU A 92 -11.91 5.28 9.88
N LEU A 93 -12.95 6.02 9.48
CA LEU A 93 -13.26 6.17 8.05
C LEU A 93 -12.15 6.91 7.30
N ALA A 94 -11.61 7.97 7.89
CA ALA A 94 -10.46 8.67 7.33
C ALA A 94 -9.22 7.76 7.25
N ALA A 95 -9.01 6.89 8.26
CA ALA A 95 -7.93 5.91 8.24
C ALA A 95 -8.09 4.88 7.12
N ILE A 96 -9.29 4.34 6.92
CA ILE A 96 -9.59 3.41 5.82
C ILE A 96 -9.39 4.09 4.46
N THR A 97 -9.87 5.33 4.30
CA THR A 97 -9.66 6.11 3.07
C THR A 97 -8.18 6.33 2.80
N LEU A 98 -7.39 6.70 3.80
CA LEU A 98 -5.95 6.87 3.66
C LEU A 98 -5.26 5.55 3.28
N CYS A 99 -5.58 4.45 3.96
CA CYS A 99 -5.03 3.13 3.64
C CYS A 99 -5.38 2.72 2.20
N HIS A 100 -6.60 3.02 1.75
CA HIS A 100 -7.02 2.77 0.38
C HIS A 100 -6.12 3.54 -0.61
N HIS A 101 -5.93 4.85 -0.45
CA HIS A 101 -5.05 5.65 -1.30
C HIS A 101 -3.60 5.15 -1.30
N ILE A 102 -3.07 4.72 -0.16
CA ILE A 102 -1.72 4.17 -0.08
C ILE A 102 -1.63 2.85 -0.87
N LEU A 103 -2.57 1.92 -0.67
CA LEU A 103 -2.55 0.63 -1.36
C LEU A 103 -2.83 0.76 -2.85
N GLU A 104 -3.69 1.67 -3.28
CA GLU A 104 -3.92 1.96 -4.70
C GLU A 104 -2.65 2.45 -5.41
N SER A 105 -1.76 3.16 -4.72
CA SER A 105 -0.48 3.60 -5.30
C SER A 105 0.44 2.42 -5.67
N VAL A 106 0.22 1.24 -5.10
CA VAL A 106 0.99 0.00 -5.36
C VAL A 106 0.13 -1.10 -5.99
N SER A 107 -1.10 -0.78 -6.36
CA SER A 107 -2.01 -1.66 -7.08
C SER A 107 -1.50 -1.94 -8.49
N ILE A 108 -1.58 -3.19 -8.92
CA ILE A 108 -1.09 -3.65 -10.22
C ILE A 108 -2.29 -3.85 -11.13
N PRO A 109 -2.44 -3.06 -12.20
CA PRO A 109 -3.48 -3.27 -13.20
C PRO A 109 -3.28 -4.58 -13.95
N LYS A 110 -4.37 -5.25 -14.31
CA LYS A 110 -4.32 -6.51 -15.06
C LYS A 110 -3.63 -6.31 -16.42
N GLY A 111 -2.69 -7.19 -16.73
CA GLY A 111 -1.95 -7.18 -18.00
C GLY A 111 -0.64 -6.37 -17.98
N ILE A 112 -0.33 -5.64 -16.91
CA ILE A 112 0.92 -4.84 -16.82
C ILE A 112 2.10 -5.68 -16.32
N VAL A 113 1.86 -6.67 -15.48
CA VAL A 113 2.88 -7.62 -15.02
C VAL A 113 2.50 -9.00 -15.52
N ILE A 114 3.40 -9.62 -16.30
CA ILE A 114 3.22 -10.96 -16.83
C ILE A 114 4.26 -11.87 -16.19
N THR A 115 3.81 -12.97 -15.62
CA THR A 115 4.67 -13.97 -15.00
C THR A 115 5.47 -14.76 -16.04
N GLU A 116 6.47 -15.48 -15.61
CA GLU A 116 7.25 -16.39 -16.45
C GLU A 116 6.41 -17.48 -17.15
N HIS A 117 5.22 -17.79 -16.62
CA HIS A 117 4.27 -18.74 -17.19
C HIS A 117 3.22 -18.06 -18.09
N GLY A 118 3.36 -16.76 -18.39
CA GLY A 118 2.42 -16.01 -19.25
C GLY A 118 1.12 -15.61 -18.58
N ALA A 119 0.96 -15.80 -17.26
CA ALA A 119 -0.20 -15.35 -16.52
C ALA A 119 -0.07 -13.88 -16.12
N SER A 120 -1.20 -13.16 -16.11
CA SER A 120 -1.23 -11.79 -15.58
C SER A 120 -1.18 -11.82 -14.05
N ASP A 121 -0.17 -11.16 -13.47
CA ASP A 121 -0.11 -10.88 -12.04
C ASP A 121 -0.70 -9.49 -11.77
N PHE A 122 -1.74 -9.42 -10.95
CA PHE A 122 -2.47 -8.18 -10.70
C PHE A 122 -3.08 -8.18 -9.30
N THR A 123 -3.44 -7.01 -8.80
CA THR A 123 -4.07 -6.85 -7.49
C THR A 123 -5.52 -7.33 -7.54
N CYS A 124 -5.80 -8.50 -7.00
CA CYS A 124 -7.14 -9.09 -7.02
C CYS A 124 -8.11 -8.38 -6.06
N TYR A 125 -7.60 -7.91 -4.92
CA TYR A 125 -8.37 -7.18 -3.91
C TYR A 125 -7.45 -6.36 -2.99
N SER A 126 -8.03 -5.37 -2.32
CA SER A 126 -7.41 -4.64 -1.21
C SER A 126 -8.23 -4.85 0.06
N ALA A 127 -7.56 -5.04 1.20
CA ALA A 127 -8.21 -5.29 2.48
C ALA A 127 -7.62 -4.44 3.61
N TYR A 128 -8.48 -4.06 4.55
CA TYR A 128 -8.14 -3.21 5.69
C TYR A 128 -8.78 -3.77 6.94
N MET A 129 -8.10 -3.71 8.08
CA MET A 129 -8.62 -4.21 9.34
C MET A 129 -8.50 -3.14 10.43
N CYS A 130 -9.59 -2.91 11.15
CA CYS A 130 -9.61 -2.08 12.34
C CYS A 130 -9.79 -3.00 13.57
N SER A 131 -8.75 -3.08 14.40
CA SER A 131 -8.75 -3.92 15.61
C SER A 131 -9.63 -3.33 16.72
N GLU A 132 -9.77 -2.01 16.79
CA GLU A 132 -10.56 -1.32 17.80
C GLU A 132 -12.06 -1.60 17.63
N THR A 133 -12.54 -1.58 16.39
CA THR A 133 -13.97 -1.81 16.08
C THR A 133 -14.24 -3.25 15.61
N LEU A 134 -13.20 -4.09 15.53
CA LEU A 134 -13.27 -5.43 14.99
C LEU A 134 -13.94 -5.47 13.62
N SER A 135 -13.50 -4.58 12.74
CA SER A 135 -14.07 -4.41 11.41
C SER A 135 -13.07 -4.78 10.33
N TYR A 136 -13.56 -5.46 9.31
CA TYR A 136 -12.84 -5.82 8.10
C TYR A 136 -13.45 -5.07 6.92
N TYR A 137 -12.60 -4.41 6.14
CA TYR A 137 -13.00 -3.68 4.95
C TYR A 137 -12.26 -4.26 3.75
N PHE A 138 -12.89 -4.23 2.60
CA PHE A 138 -12.26 -4.69 1.36
C PHE A 138 -12.89 -4.06 0.12
N SER A 139 -12.12 -4.00 -0.95
CA SER A 139 -12.55 -3.79 -2.32
C SER A 139 -11.94 -4.87 -3.21
N THR A 140 -12.51 -5.11 -4.39
CA THR A 140 -11.99 -6.08 -5.36
C THR A 140 -11.56 -5.38 -6.64
N TYR A 141 -10.80 -6.06 -7.49
CA TYR A 141 -10.40 -5.52 -8.79
C TYR A 141 -11.60 -5.10 -9.65
N GLY A 142 -12.66 -5.87 -9.66
CA GLY A 142 -13.86 -5.60 -10.45
C GLY A 142 -14.90 -4.72 -9.76
N ASN A 143 -14.70 -4.36 -8.50
CA ASN A 143 -15.60 -3.46 -7.77
C ASN A 143 -14.83 -2.67 -6.72
N GLN A 144 -14.63 -1.38 -6.99
CA GLN A 144 -13.82 -0.46 -6.17
C GLN A 144 -14.55 0.04 -4.91
N ARG A 145 -15.86 -0.22 -4.78
CA ARG A 145 -16.59 0.15 -3.57
C ARG A 145 -16.06 -0.59 -2.36
N ILE A 146 -15.61 0.15 -1.35
CA ILE A 146 -15.17 -0.41 -0.08
C ILE A 146 -16.39 -0.96 0.67
N ARG A 147 -16.32 -2.23 1.04
CA ARG A 147 -17.33 -2.94 1.83
C ARG A 147 -16.81 -3.20 3.23
N LYS A 148 -17.72 -3.25 4.20
CA LYS A 148 -17.40 -3.49 5.61
C LYS A 148 -18.10 -4.74 6.11
N ILE A 149 -17.36 -5.56 6.88
CA ILE A 149 -17.89 -6.62 7.72
C ILE A 149 -17.46 -6.33 9.15
N SER A 150 -18.41 -6.26 10.08
CA SER A 150 -18.13 -6.08 11.51
C SER A 150 -18.28 -7.40 12.23
N LEU A 151 -17.31 -7.75 13.06
CA LEU A 151 -17.37 -8.94 13.92
C LEU A 151 -18.26 -8.63 15.12
N SER A 152 -19.57 -8.86 14.96
CA SER A 152 -20.57 -8.73 16.03
C SER A 152 -20.53 -9.89 17.01
N GLU A 153 -21.15 -9.73 18.18
CA GLU A 153 -21.26 -10.80 19.16
C GLU A 153 -21.97 -12.07 18.58
N SER A 154 -22.94 -11.87 17.70
CA SER A 154 -23.60 -12.99 17.00
C SER A 154 -22.62 -13.77 16.12
N LEU A 155 -21.73 -13.09 15.41
CA LEU A 155 -20.71 -13.75 14.58
C LEU A 155 -19.61 -14.44 15.40
N LYS A 156 -19.25 -13.89 16.57
CA LYS A 156 -18.27 -14.53 17.47
C LYS A 156 -18.74 -15.86 18.03
N ASN A 157 -20.04 -16.03 18.18
CA ASN A 157 -20.66 -17.22 18.76
C ASN A 157 -21.18 -18.22 17.71
N GLU A 158 -21.02 -17.94 16.42
CA GLU A 158 -21.36 -18.86 15.34
C GLU A 158 -20.47 -20.10 15.37
N LYS A 159 -21.08 -21.28 15.26
CA LYS A 159 -20.37 -22.56 15.17
C LYS A 159 -19.99 -22.92 13.72
N GLU A 160 -20.57 -22.24 12.75
CA GLU A 160 -20.37 -22.49 11.33
C GLU A 160 -19.74 -21.29 10.65
N PHE A 161 -18.99 -21.54 9.59
CA PHE A 161 -18.42 -20.46 8.76
C PHE A 161 -19.53 -19.70 8.04
N LYS A 162 -19.53 -18.38 8.19
CA LYS A 162 -20.42 -17.49 7.46
C LYS A 162 -19.75 -16.98 6.19
N ASN A 163 -20.34 -17.26 5.06
CA ASN A 163 -19.87 -16.76 3.78
C ASN A 163 -20.58 -15.45 3.41
N PHE A 164 -19.82 -14.47 2.92
CA PHE A 164 -20.35 -13.22 2.40
C PHE A 164 -20.15 -13.20 0.87
N PRO A 165 -21.16 -12.86 0.07
CA PRO A 165 -21.00 -12.82 -1.37
C PRO A 165 -20.06 -11.67 -1.78
N ILE A 166 -19.15 -11.99 -2.69
CA ILE A 166 -18.29 -11.00 -3.33
C ILE A 166 -18.93 -10.62 -4.66
N VAL A 167 -19.30 -9.35 -4.81
CA VAL A 167 -19.79 -8.79 -6.07
C VAL A 167 -18.59 -8.16 -6.79
N ASN A 168 -18.26 -8.67 -7.95
CA ASN A 168 -17.14 -8.19 -8.78
C ASN A 168 -17.57 -7.22 -9.89
N GLU A 169 -18.86 -7.01 -10.07
CA GLU A 169 -19.35 -6.00 -11.00
C GLU A 169 -19.27 -4.62 -10.34
N GLU A 170 -18.73 -3.64 -11.09
CA GLU A 170 -18.60 -2.28 -10.61
C GLU A 170 -19.96 -1.66 -10.28
N ASP A 171 -20.03 -0.96 -9.17
CA ASP A 171 -21.25 -0.33 -8.65
C ASP A 171 -21.11 1.19 -8.81
N ILE A 172 -21.41 1.66 -10.01
CA ILE A 172 -21.32 3.08 -10.36
C ILE A 172 -22.63 3.77 -9.99
N LEU A 173 -22.54 4.80 -9.15
CA LEU A 173 -23.69 5.64 -8.82
C LEU A 173 -23.97 6.61 -9.98
N GLU A 174 -25.12 6.45 -10.62
CA GLU A 174 -25.64 7.41 -11.59
C GLU A 174 -26.32 8.58 -10.86
N LEU A 175 -25.97 9.82 -11.23
CA LEU A 175 -26.44 11.03 -10.53
C LEU A 175 -27.54 11.80 -11.28
N ASN A 176 -28.07 11.31 -12.39
CA ASN A 176 -29.15 11.94 -13.20
C ASN A 176 -30.47 11.22 -13.06
#